data_beadb27b6573b83dad27b2f222d14470
#
_entry.id   beadb27b6573b83dad27b2f222d14470
#
_cell.length_a   1.000
_cell.length_b   1.000
_cell.length_c   1.000
_cell.angle_alpha   90.00
_cell.angle_beta   90.00
_cell.angle_gamma   90.00
#
_symmetry.space_group_name_H-M   'P 1'
#
loop_
_entity.id
_entity.type
_entity.pdbx_description
1 polymer ?
#
loop_
_entity_poly.entity_id
_entity_poly.type
_entity_poly.pdbx_seq_one_letter_code
_entity_poly.pdbx_strand_id
1 'polypeptide(L)'
;MKQEFFNLKISTTGQRLYEFTDQTIQWIIKNNFKNGILNLSIQHTSASLIVQENADPDVQTDLLNYFDKLAPMDNKLYIHTTEGKDDMPAHIKSALTNNQISLSIKNGKLLLGTWQGLYLFEHRLENHSRTIIHHFTYIF
;
A
#
# COMPACT_ATOMS: atom_id res chain seq x y z
N MET A 1 8.57 -26.45 3.17
CA MET A 1 8.10 -25.04 3.06
C MET A 1 6.60 -25.04 2.85
N LYS A 2 5.91 -24.12 3.52
CA LYS A 2 4.47 -23.89 3.36
C LYS A 2 4.21 -22.48 2.92
N GLN A 3 3.10 -22.27 2.22
CA GLN A 3 2.70 -20.97 1.71
C GLN A 3 1.21 -20.76 1.94
N GLU A 4 0.85 -19.56 2.35
CA GLU A 4 -0.54 -19.14 2.54
C GLU A 4 -0.79 -17.83 1.81
N PHE A 5 -1.96 -17.67 1.22
CA PHE A 5 -2.36 -16.49 0.48
C PHE A 5 -3.64 -15.90 1.06
N PHE A 6 -3.71 -14.59 1.04
CA PHE A 6 -4.90 -13.85 1.44
C PHE A 6 -5.02 -12.59 0.58
N ASN A 7 -6.18 -12.38 -0.02
CA ASN A 7 -6.48 -11.19 -0.81
C ASN A 7 -7.31 -10.24 0.01
N LEU A 8 -6.71 -9.14 0.47
CA LEU A 8 -7.41 -8.08 1.17
C LEU A 8 -7.91 -7.05 0.15
N LYS A 9 -9.22 -6.83 0.11
CA LYS A 9 -9.82 -5.80 -0.74
C LYS A 9 -10.03 -4.52 0.05
N ILE A 10 -9.62 -3.40 -0.53
CA ILE A 10 -9.83 -2.06 0.03
C ILE A 10 -10.60 -1.23 -0.98
N SER A 11 -11.75 -0.70 -0.57
CA SER A 11 -12.50 0.28 -1.35
C SER A 11 -11.94 1.66 -1.06
N THR A 12 -11.47 2.35 -2.09
CA THR A 12 -10.91 3.68 -1.96
C THR A 12 -11.89 4.74 -2.44
N THR A 13 -11.86 5.91 -1.79
CA THR A 13 -12.72 7.05 -2.10
C THR A 13 -11.88 8.29 -2.36
N GLY A 14 -10.93 8.18 -3.29
CA GLY A 14 -10.04 9.26 -3.64
C GLY A 14 -8.62 9.07 -3.15
N GLN A 15 -7.81 10.05 -3.47
CA GLN A 15 -6.38 10.08 -3.20
C GLN A 15 -6.10 10.20 -1.70
N ARG A 16 -5.51 9.16 -1.12
CA ARG A 16 -5.28 9.06 0.33
C ARG A 16 -4.36 7.90 0.65
N LEU A 17 -3.88 7.87 1.90
CA LEU A 17 -3.25 6.70 2.50
C LEU A 17 -4.31 5.92 3.30
N TYR A 18 -4.50 4.67 2.94
CA TYR A 18 -5.47 3.78 3.59
C TYR A 18 -4.70 2.75 4.41
N GLU A 19 -4.75 2.87 5.72
CA GLU A 19 -4.05 1.95 6.61
C GLU A 19 -4.72 0.57 6.63
N PHE A 20 -3.92 -0.50 6.52
CA PHE A 20 -4.42 -1.87 6.59
C PHE A 20 -3.62 -2.75 7.56
N THR A 21 -2.91 -2.13 8.49
CA THR A 21 -2.09 -2.83 9.49
C THR A 21 -2.92 -3.82 10.31
N ASP A 22 -4.08 -3.40 10.82
CA ASP A 22 -4.91 -4.23 11.69
C ASP A 22 -5.46 -5.45 10.95
N GLN A 23 -5.91 -5.30 9.72
CA GLN A 23 -6.41 -6.43 8.92
C GLN A 23 -5.32 -7.48 8.69
N THR A 24 -4.08 -7.02 8.46
CA THR A 24 -2.92 -7.91 8.29
C THR A 24 -2.61 -8.64 9.60
N ILE A 25 -2.58 -7.94 10.72
CA ILE A 25 -2.32 -8.52 12.04
C ILE A 25 -3.41 -9.53 12.40
N GLN A 26 -4.68 -9.23 12.15
CA GLN A 26 -5.78 -10.16 12.41
C GLN A 26 -5.66 -11.44 11.60
N TRP A 27 -5.23 -11.34 10.34
CA TRP A 27 -4.99 -12.53 9.52
C TRP A 27 -3.86 -13.40 10.09
N ILE A 28 -2.78 -12.79 10.56
CA ILE A 28 -1.66 -13.49 11.20
C ILE A 28 -2.14 -14.24 12.46
N ILE A 29 -2.90 -13.57 13.31
CA ILE A 29 -3.42 -14.13 14.56
C ILE A 29 -4.39 -15.28 14.27
N LYS A 30 -5.35 -15.05 13.38
CA LYS A 30 -6.37 -16.04 13.03
C LYS A 30 -5.77 -17.35 12.53
N ASN A 31 -4.67 -17.28 11.80
CA ASN A 31 -4.00 -18.45 11.24
C ASN A 31 -2.86 -18.97 12.11
N ASN A 32 -2.63 -18.34 13.25
CA ASN A 32 -1.57 -18.73 14.19
C ASN A 32 -0.18 -18.80 13.54
N PHE A 33 0.11 -17.90 12.62
CA PHE A 33 1.41 -17.82 11.99
C PHE A 33 2.47 -17.36 13.00
N LYS A 34 3.62 -18.01 13.02
CA LYS A 34 4.66 -17.75 14.01
C LYS A 34 5.92 -17.11 13.46
N ASN A 35 6.55 -17.78 12.50
CA ASN A 35 7.84 -17.30 11.96
C ASN A 35 7.86 -17.49 10.45
N GLY A 36 8.22 -16.45 9.72
CA GLY A 36 8.31 -16.52 8.27
C GLY A 36 8.40 -15.14 7.63
N ILE A 37 8.24 -15.13 6.33
CA ILE A 37 8.29 -13.92 5.51
C ILE A 37 6.91 -13.65 4.94
N LEU A 38 6.41 -12.45 5.17
CA LEU A 38 5.20 -11.94 4.57
C LEU A 38 5.56 -11.02 3.41
N ASN A 39 5.12 -11.38 2.22
CA ASN A 39 5.20 -10.52 1.06
C ASN A 39 3.83 -9.89 0.80
N LEU A 40 3.80 -8.58 0.68
CA LEU A 40 2.62 -7.81 0.31
C LEU A 40 2.81 -7.26 -1.10
N SER A 41 1.83 -7.45 -1.97
CA SER A 41 1.93 -6.94 -3.34
C SER A 41 0.58 -6.48 -3.85
N ILE A 42 0.60 -5.62 -4.87
CA ILE A 42 -0.59 -5.20 -5.59
C ILE A 42 -0.38 -5.38 -7.09
N GLN A 43 -1.47 -5.64 -7.79
CA GLN A 43 -1.49 -5.80 -9.26
C GLN A 43 -2.11 -4.57 -9.91
N HIS A 44 -1.67 -3.38 -9.49
CA HIS A 44 -2.18 -2.09 -9.95
C HIS A 44 -1.01 -1.18 -10.35
N THR A 45 -1.29 -0.25 -11.26
CA THR A 45 -0.30 0.72 -11.76
C THR A 45 -0.63 2.16 -11.37
N SER A 46 -1.72 2.37 -10.62
CA SER A 46 -2.17 3.69 -10.17
C SER A 46 -2.45 3.77 -8.67
N ALA A 47 -1.94 2.80 -7.93
CA ALA A 47 -1.87 2.76 -6.47
C ALA A 47 -0.58 2.06 -6.08
N SER A 48 -0.16 2.19 -4.83
CA SER A 48 1.09 1.61 -4.34
C SER A 48 1.02 1.26 -2.87
N LEU A 49 2.09 0.67 -2.35
CA LEU A 49 2.21 0.31 -0.95
C LEU A 49 3.34 1.10 -0.30
N ILE A 50 3.12 1.57 0.91
CA ILE A 50 4.19 2.17 1.72
C ILE A 50 4.07 1.73 3.18
N VAL A 51 5.22 1.75 3.86
CA VAL A 51 5.31 1.68 5.32
C VAL A 51 5.63 3.09 5.78
N GLN A 52 4.80 3.65 6.64
CA GLN A 52 4.95 5.05 7.06
C GLN A 52 4.40 5.25 8.46
N GLU A 53 4.71 6.41 9.04
CA GLU A 53 4.23 6.80 10.36
C GLU A 53 2.71 6.84 10.42
N ASN A 54 2.15 6.29 11.50
CA ASN A 54 0.71 6.21 11.72
C ASN A 54 0.21 6.99 12.94
N ALA A 55 1.06 7.81 13.56
CA ALA A 55 0.70 8.55 14.77
C ALA A 55 0.23 9.98 14.46
N ASP A 56 0.98 10.72 13.63
CA ASP A 56 0.69 12.11 13.32
C ASP A 56 0.08 12.21 11.91
N PRO A 57 -1.21 12.63 11.80
CA PRO A 57 -1.86 12.78 10.50
C PRO A 57 -1.22 13.83 9.61
N ASP A 58 -0.45 14.76 10.16
CA ASP A 58 0.25 15.78 9.37
C ASP A 58 1.30 15.17 8.43
N VAL A 59 1.90 14.03 8.81
CA VAL A 59 2.83 13.30 7.93
C VAL A 59 2.13 12.88 6.64
N GLN A 60 0.91 12.37 6.73
CA GLN A 60 0.13 11.97 5.55
C GLN A 60 -0.22 13.17 4.69
N THR A 61 -0.63 14.25 5.30
CA THR A 61 -0.96 15.50 4.59
C THR A 61 0.25 16.03 3.83
N ASP A 62 1.40 16.08 4.46
CA ASP A 62 2.64 16.55 3.84
C ASP A 62 3.09 15.63 2.70
N LEU A 63 2.96 14.31 2.86
CA LEU A 63 3.28 13.36 1.80
C LEU A 63 2.38 13.55 0.57
N LEU A 64 1.07 13.69 0.78
CA LEU A 64 0.12 13.92 -0.31
C LEU A 64 0.46 15.21 -1.07
N ASN A 65 0.72 16.28 -0.35
CA ASN A 65 1.07 17.57 -0.93
C ASN A 65 2.39 17.52 -1.69
N TYR A 66 3.39 16.82 -1.14
CA TYR A 66 4.69 16.67 -1.80
C TYR A 66 4.56 15.92 -3.13
N PHE A 67 3.84 14.81 -3.12
CA PHE A 67 3.66 14.01 -4.33
C PHE A 67 2.81 14.73 -5.39
N ASP A 68 1.85 15.55 -4.98
CA ASP A 68 1.08 16.37 -5.92
C ASP A 68 1.94 17.47 -6.57
N LYS A 69 2.91 18.01 -5.85
CA LYS A 69 3.88 18.94 -6.43
C LYS A 69 4.86 18.26 -7.37
N LEU A 70 5.29 17.06 -7.03
CA LEU A 70 6.24 16.29 -7.81
C LEU A 70 5.64 15.81 -9.14
N ALA A 71 4.39 15.38 -9.12
CA ALA A 71 3.65 14.92 -10.28
C ALA A 71 2.31 15.67 -10.39
N PRO A 72 2.33 16.93 -10.90
CA PRO A 72 1.12 17.74 -10.97
C PRO A 72 0.08 17.19 -11.93
N MET A 73 -1.19 17.41 -11.64
CA MET A 73 -2.32 17.05 -12.51
C MET A 73 -2.53 18.10 -13.59
N ASP A 74 -1.57 18.21 -14.51
CA ASP A 74 -1.56 19.15 -15.61
C ASP A 74 -1.32 18.41 -16.93
N ASN A 75 -2.37 18.29 -17.75
CA ASN A 75 -2.32 17.58 -19.03
C ASN A 75 -1.28 18.15 -19.99
N LYS A 76 -0.84 19.38 -19.82
CA LYS A 76 0.19 19.99 -20.65
C LYS A 76 1.56 19.37 -20.45
N LEU A 77 1.77 18.69 -19.33
CA LEU A 77 3.05 18.05 -18.98
C LEU A 77 3.20 16.64 -19.54
N TYR A 78 2.10 16.03 -20.00
CA TYR A 78 2.08 14.60 -20.32
C TYR A 78 1.48 14.32 -21.69
N ILE A 79 1.78 13.12 -22.21
CA ILE A 79 1.19 12.60 -23.45
C ILE A 79 -0.02 11.72 -23.13
N HIS A 80 0.07 10.93 -22.07
CA HIS A 80 -1.00 10.04 -21.59
C HIS A 80 -2.05 10.83 -20.83
N THR A 81 -3.12 11.26 -21.52
CA THR A 81 -4.10 12.21 -20.97
C THR A 81 -5.56 11.79 -21.15
N THR A 82 -5.83 10.61 -21.76
CA THR A 82 -7.20 10.22 -22.12
C THR A 82 -8.01 9.61 -20.99
N GLU A 83 -7.37 9.24 -19.87
CA GLU A 83 -8.02 8.57 -18.73
C GLU A 83 -8.19 9.49 -17.52
N GLY A 84 -8.13 10.80 -17.74
CA GLY A 84 -8.25 11.81 -16.70
C GLY A 84 -6.91 12.45 -16.37
N LYS A 85 -6.96 13.67 -15.83
CA LYS A 85 -5.75 14.45 -15.49
C LYS A 85 -4.94 13.85 -14.35
N ASP A 86 -5.56 12.99 -13.55
CA ASP A 86 -4.93 12.33 -12.40
C ASP A 86 -4.26 11.02 -12.75
N ASP A 87 -4.48 10.47 -13.96
CA ASP A 87 -4.01 9.12 -14.28
C ASP A 87 -2.49 9.07 -14.50
N MET A 88 -1.93 9.91 -15.37
CA MET A 88 -0.48 9.91 -15.57
C MET A 88 0.29 10.28 -14.29
N PRO A 89 -0.12 11.30 -13.51
CA PRO A 89 0.45 11.53 -12.19
C PRO A 89 0.37 10.30 -11.27
N ALA A 90 -0.73 9.55 -11.31
CA ALA A 90 -0.87 8.32 -10.52
C ALA A 90 0.16 7.27 -10.92
N HIS A 91 0.41 7.09 -12.22
CA HIS A 91 1.46 6.17 -12.70
C HIS A 91 2.86 6.60 -12.24
N ILE A 92 3.14 7.89 -12.24
CA ILE A 92 4.43 8.42 -11.76
C ILE A 92 4.60 8.14 -10.26
N LYS A 93 3.58 8.44 -9.46
CA LYS A 93 3.60 8.21 -8.02
C LYS A 93 3.78 6.72 -7.70
N SER A 94 3.07 5.85 -8.42
CA SER A 94 3.20 4.41 -8.31
C SER A 94 4.62 3.94 -8.64
N ALA A 95 5.23 4.49 -9.68
CA ALA A 95 6.59 4.13 -10.10
C ALA A 95 7.66 4.56 -9.09
N LEU A 96 7.38 5.61 -8.30
CA LEU A 96 8.32 6.14 -7.31
C LEU A 96 8.16 5.51 -5.92
N THR A 97 7.09 4.78 -5.69
CA THR A 97 6.83 4.11 -4.41
C THR A 97 6.87 2.59 -4.63
N ASN A 98 6.27 1.81 -3.75
CA ASN A 98 6.42 0.36 -3.82
C ASN A 98 5.14 -0.31 -4.34
N ASN A 99 5.28 -1.29 -5.22
CA ASN A 99 4.18 -2.21 -5.52
C ASN A 99 4.29 -3.52 -4.72
N GLN A 100 5.38 -3.69 -3.99
CA GLN A 100 5.68 -4.89 -3.22
C GLN A 100 6.50 -4.53 -1.99
N ILE A 101 6.17 -5.14 -0.85
CA ILE A 101 6.88 -4.97 0.42
C ILE A 101 7.08 -6.33 1.05
N SER A 102 8.27 -6.60 1.55
CA SER A 102 8.57 -7.79 2.34
C SER A 102 8.72 -7.43 3.80
N LEU A 103 8.09 -8.21 4.68
CA LEU A 103 8.12 -8.03 6.12
C LEU A 103 8.40 -9.38 6.79
N SER A 104 8.96 -9.33 7.99
CA SER A 104 9.20 -10.52 8.80
C SER A 104 8.10 -10.70 9.82
N ILE A 105 7.73 -11.97 10.06
CA ILE A 105 6.90 -12.36 11.20
C ILE A 105 7.78 -13.20 12.11
N LYS A 106 7.83 -12.84 13.38
CA LYS A 106 8.63 -13.56 14.38
C LYS A 106 7.82 -13.71 15.66
N ASN A 107 7.72 -14.95 16.15
CA ASN A 107 6.97 -15.30 17.35
C ASN A 107 5.52 -14.79 17.30
N GLY A 108 4.90 -14.89 16.15
CA GLY A 108 3.52 -14.47 15.92
C GLY A 108 3.31 -12.97 15.75
N LYS A 109 4.39 -12.20 15.67
CA LYS A 109 4.33 -10.74 15.58
C LYS A 109 4.91 -10.25 14.26
N LEU A 110 4.18 -9.38 13.59
CA LEU A 110 4.67 -8.62 12.45
C LEU A 110 5.71 -7.62 12.94
N LEU A 111 6.93 -7.69 12.37
CA LEU A 111 8.03 -6.83 12.81
C LEU A 111 7.89 -5.44 12.19
N LEU A 112 7.16 -4.59 12.88
CA LEU A 112 7.02 -3.16 12.59
C LEU A 112 7.50 -2.35 13.78
N GLY A 113 8.08 -1.20 13.52
CA GLY A 113 8.37 -0.22 14.56
C GLY A 113 7.09 0.32 15.19
N THR A 114 7.21 0.94 16.36
CA THR A 114 6.07 1.47 17.13
C THR A 114 5.20 2.42 16.31
N TRP A 115 5.82 3.21 15.46
CA TRP A 115 5.13 4.24 14.66
C TRP A 115 4.89 3.85 13.20
N GLN A 116 5.27 2.63 12.82
CA GLN A 116 5.08 2.17 11.44
C GLN A 116 3.70 1.55 11.23
N GLY A 117 3.05 1.95 10.16
CA GLY A 117 1.83 1.33 9.67
C GLY A 117 1.97 0.92 8.21
N LEU A 118 1.15 -0.02 7.79
CA LEU A 118 1.04 -0.47 6.41
C LEU A 118 -0.06 0.32 5.73
N TYR A 119 0.26 0.90 4.57
CA TYR A 119 -0.69 1.75 3.83
C TYR A 119 -0.79 1.36 2.37
N LEU A 120 -2.03 1.34 1.88
CA LEU A 120 -2.31 1.47 0.46
C LEU A 120 -2.31 2.97 0.12
N PHE A 121 -1.46 3.37 -0.80
CA PHE A 121 -1.38 4.75 -1.29
C PHE A 121 -2.19 4.85 -2.58
N GLU A 122 -3.44 5.37 -2.48
CA GLU A 122 -4.29 5.56 -3.65
C GLU A 122 -3.95 6.87 -4.33
N HIS A 123 -3.67 6.81 -5.64
CA HIS A 123 -3.25 7.98 -6.40
C HIS A 123 -4.33 8.52 -7.35
N ARG A 124 -5.46 7.82 -7.48
CA ARG A 124 -6.58 8.26 -8.29
C ARG A 124 -7.58 9.07 -7.47
N LEU A 125 -8.29 9.98 -8.12
CA LEU A 125 -9.31 10.81 -7.48
C LEU A 125 -10.66 10.10 -7.35
N GLU A 126 -10.98 9.20 -8.28
CA GLU A 126 -12.23 8.44 -8.29
C GLU A 126 -12.18 7.23 -7.36
N ASN A 127 -13.35 6.69 -7.05
CA ASN A 127 -13.48 5.48 -6.25
C ASN A 127 -12.93 4.26 -6.99
N HIS A 128 -12.17 3.44 -6.29
CA HIS A 128 -11.61 2.19 -6.81
C HIS A 128 -11.75 1.07 -5.80
N SER A 129 -11.64 -0.15 -6.28
CA SER A 129 -11.44 -1.34 -5.45
C SER A 129 -10.03 -1.84 -5.71
N ARG A 130 -9.20 -1.88 -4.66
CA ARG A 130 -7.81 -2.33 -4.73
C ARG A 130 -7.66 -3.63 -3.97
N THR A 131 -6.83 -4.53 -4.47
CA THR A 131 -6.55 -5.80 -3.81
C THR A 131 -5.09 -5.85 -3.40
N ILE A 132 -4.85 -6.16 -2.12
CA ILE A 132 -3.51 -6.38 -1.58
C ILE A 132 -3.34 -7.88 -1.37
N ILE A 133 -2.38 -8.47 -2.08
CA ILE A 133 -2.07 -9.89 -1.96
C ILE A 133 -1.12 -10.07 -0.80
N HIS A 134 -1.55 -10.85 0.19
CA HIS A 134 -0.72 -11.30 1.30
C HIS A 134 -0.21 -12.69 0.96
N HIS A 135 1.10 -12.84 0.92
CA HIS A 135 1.76 -14.11 0.65
C HIS A 135 2.72 -14.43 1.77
N PHE A 136 2.35 -15.38 2.62
CA PHE A 136 3.16 -15.81 3.74
C PHE A 136 3.86 -17.11 3.44
N THR A 137 5.17 -17.13 3.66
CA THR A 137 6.03 -18.30 3.45
C THR A 137 6.72 -18.65 4.75
N TYR A 138 6.68 -19.93 5.12
CA TYR A 138 7.27 -20.39 6.38
C TYR A 138 7.76 -21.84 6.29
N ILE A 139 8.62 -22.19 7.22
CA ILE A 139 9.09 -23.57 7.44
C ILE A 139 8.55 -24.00 8.82
N PHE A 140 8.02 -25.19 8.87
CA PHE A 140 7.46 -25.75 10.12
C PHE A 140 8.43 -26.72 10.78
#